data_d4c586b6571d87436cfde50ecd347d6b
#
_entry.id   d4c586b6571d87436cfde50ecd347d6b
#
_cell.length_a   1.000
_cell.length_b   1.000
_cell.length_c   1.000
_cell.angle_alpha   90.00
_cell.angle_beta   90.00
_cell.angle_gamma   90.00
#
_symmetry.space_group_name_H-M   'P 1'
#
loop_
_entity.id
_entity.type
_entity.pdbx_description
1 polymer ?
#
loop_
_entity_poly.entity_id
_entity_poly.type
_entity_poly.pdbx_seq_one_letter_code
_entity_poly.pdbx_strand_id
1 'polypeptide(L)'
;MKALVISRLGEPEVLEVRDQPAPDLSSGQKMVLGLAGGINFADLMTASGGYAGAPAPPLVAGREFSGTLQSTSERVMGYLQWGAFAEQIAANPDLLWPVPADWSDEEGAAFPVNYFTAYFAYWKGGLIGNPDAARNARVLIHAVAGGVGTAAVQIGKLLGVEMYGTSSSEEKLDRVKKLGLLHGINYKQQDYREAIKELTHGDGVDVVFEMLGGEHTAKSVHCLRDFGRVIVYGSATGQNGALDPRILYAKGASVHGLWLTYLSKNQGLMQQAWKQLSGWIAEGHLRPVVGATFPLEQAADAYRLMKDGKNFGKVILTSS
;
A
#
# COMPACT_ATOMS: atom_id res chain seq x y z
N MET A 1 7.88 -21.43 -17.23
CA MET A 1 8.37 -20.24 -16.51
C MET A 1 8.32 -20.49 -15.02
N LYS A 2 9.24 -19.93 -14.25
CA LYS A 2 9.15 -19.98 -12.79
C LYS A 2 8.12 -18.98 -12.27
N ALA A 3 7.36 -19.37 -11.25
CA ALA A 3 6.41 -18.53 -10.57
C ALA A 3 6.29 -18.93 -9.10
N LEU A 4 5.98 -17.95 -8.24
CA LEU A 4 5.65 -18.19 -6.84
C LEU A 4 4.18 -18.61 -6.73
N VAL A 5 3.95 -19.83 -6.28
CA VAL A 5 2.62 -20.43 -6.18
C VAL A 5 2.21 -20.58 -4.72
N ILE A 6 1.02 -20.10 -4.38
CA ILE A 6 0.31 -20.49 -3.15
C ILE A 6 -0.31 -21.84 -3.43
N SER A 7 0.30 -22.91 -2.89
CA SER A 7 -0.11 -24.30 -3.17
C SER A 7 -1.37 -24.72 -2.41
N ARG A 8 -1.55 -24.18 -1.22
CA ARG A 8 -2.71 -24.31 -0.32
C ARG A 8 -2.80 -23.09 0.59
N LEU A 9 -3.91 -22.91 1.27
CA LEU A 9 -4.01 -21.85 2.29
C LEU A 9 -3.18 -22.21 3.53
N GLY A 10 -2.54 -21.22 4.14
CA GLY A 10 -1.75 -21.40 5.37
C GLY A 10 -0.72 -20.31 5.61
N GLU A 11 0.27 -20.67 6.41
CA GLU A 11 1.42 -19.85 6.77
C GLU A 11 2.40 -19.71 5.59
N PRO A 12 3.43 -18.86 5.66
CA PRO A 12 4.36 -18.63 4.53
C PRO A 12 5.00 -19.88 3.90
N GLU A 13 5.03 -21.01 4.61
CA GLU A 13 5.55 -22.28 4.12
C GLU A 13 4.71 -22.93 3.00
N VAL A 14 3.53 -22.38 2.72
CA VAL A 14 2.69 -22.81 1.59
C VAL A 14 3.12 -22.21 0.24
N LEU A 15 4.08 -21.26 0.29
CA LEU A 15 4.64 -20.60 -0.88
C LEU A 15 5.72 -21.49 -1.51
N GLU A 16 5.58 -21.79 -2.78
CA GLU A 16 6.50 -22.65 -3.51
C GLU A 16 6.84 -22.05 -4.86
N VAL A 17 8.12 -21.98 -5.19
CA VAL A 17 8.54 -21.66 -6.56
C VAL A 17 8.36 -22.92 -7.41
N ARG A 18 7.55 -22.82 -8.46
CA ARG A 18 7.22 -23.92 -9.35
C ARG A 18 7.33 -23.51 -10.81
N ASP A 19 7.64 -24.49 -11.65
CA ASP A 19 7.45 -24.33 -13.09
C ASP A 19 5.96 -24.32 -13.42
N GLN A 20 5.56 -23.28 -14.13
CA GLN A 20 4.20 -23.07 -14.62
C GLN A 20 4.22 -22.86 -16.13
N PRO A 21 3.15 -23.20 -16.86
CA PRO A 21 3.01 -22.77 -18.24
C PRO A 21 3.03 -21.22 -18.32
N ALA A 22 3.51 -20.70 -19.45
CA ALA A 22 3.36 -19.27 -19.72
C ALA A 22 1.88 -18.89 -19.72
N PRO A 23 1.49 -17.69 -19.22
CA PRO A 23 0.10 -17.29 -19.26
C PRO A 23 -0.34 -17.02 -20.71
N ASP A 24 -1.53 -17.48 -21.06
CA ASP A 24 -2.17 -17.10 -22.31
C ASP A 24 -2.59 -15.64 -22.27
N LEU A 25 -2.30 -14.89 -23.34
CA LEU A 25 -2.74 -13.50 -23.45
C LEU A 25 -4.20 -13.43 -23.88
N SER A 26 -5.04 -12.86 -23.03
CA SER A 26 -6.37 -12.42 -23.43
C SER A 26 -6.26 -11.22 -24.39
N SER A 27 -7.33 -10.97 -25.16
CA SER A 27 -7.36 -9.86 -26.13
C SER A 27 -6.98 -8.53 -25.48
N GLY A 28 -5.97 -7.86 -26.03
CA GLY A 28 -5.46 -6.57 -25.56
C GLY A 28 -4.40 -6.62 -24.46
N GLN A 29 -4.15 -7.77 -23.84
CA GLN A 29 -3.08 -7.89 -22.84
C GLN A 29 -1.68 -7.84 -23.48
N LYS A 30 -0.70 -7.44 -22.68
CA LYS A 30 0.73 -7.42 -23.02
C LYS A 30 1.48 -8.44 -22.17
N MET A 31 2.47 -9.10 -22.79
CA MET A 31 3.41 -9.94 -22.05
C MET A 31 4.52 -9.06 -21.47
N VAL A 32 4.73 -9.19 -20.17
CA VAL A 32 5.84 -8.57 -19.45
C VAL A 32 6.76 -9.66 -18.93
N LEU A 33 8.07 -9.49 -19.14
CA LEU A 33 9.11 -10.31 -18.51
C LEU A 33 9.34 -9.72 -17.12
N GLY A 34 8.95 -10.45 -16.09
CA GLY A 34 8.99 -9.98 -14.70
C GLY A 34 10.42 -9.96 -14.15
N LEU A 35 10.82 -8.86 -13.54
CA LEU A 35 12.15 -8.66 -12.93
C LEU A 35 12.06 -8.54 -11.40
N ALA A 36 11.06 -7.85 -10.90
CA ALA A 36 10.84 -7.71 -9.47
C ALA A 36 9.33 -7.64 -9.14
N GLY A 37 8.97 -8.09 -7.94
CA GLY A 37 7.60 -8.05 -7.43
C GLY A 37 7.53 -7.49 -6.02
N GLY A 38 6.59 -6.59 -5.77
CA GLY A 38 6.39 -5.94 -4.47
C GLY A 38 5.40 -6.70 -3.59
N ILE A 39 5.82 -7.19 -2.42
CA ILE A 39 4.94 -7.88 -1.47
C ILE A 39 4.05 -6.86 -0.76
N ASN A 40 2.75 -7.16 -0.67
CA ASN A 40 1.74 -6.40 0.05
C ASN A 40 1.16 -7.22 1.19
N PHE A 41 0.59 -6.57 2.20
CA PHE A 41 -0.12 -7.29 3.27
C PHE A 41 -1.30 -8.11 2.71
N ALA A 42 -1.90 -7.65 1.61
CA ALA A 42 -2.92 -8.37 0.86
C ALA A 42 -2.44 -9.74 0.32
N ASP A 43 -1.15 -9.89 0.02
CA ASP A 43 -0.57 -11.15 -0.43
C ASP A 43 -0.47 -12.15 0.73
N LEU A 44 -0.12 -11.67 1.94
CA LEU A 44 -0.15 -12.47 3.17
C LEU A 44 -1.58 -12.93 3.47
N MET A 45 -2.55 -12.02 3.38
CA MET A 45 -3.96 -12.36 3.57
C MET A 45 -4.46 -13.35 2.52
N THR A 46 -3.97 -13.26 1.28
CA THR A 46 -4.31 -14.22 0.21
C THR A 46 -3.78 -15.61 0.55
N ALA A 47 -2.53 -15.72 0.98
CA ALA A 47 -1.93 -17.00 1.35
C ALA A 47 -2.62 -17.63 2.57
N SER A 48 -3.05 -16.85 3.55
CA SER A 48 -3.76 -17.32 4.74
C SER A 48 -5.27 -17.55 4.54
N GLY A 49 -5.84 -17.17 3.38
CA GLY A 49 -7.27 -17.29 3.09
C GLY A 49 -8.15 -16.16 3.61
N GLY A 50 -7.56 -15.10 4.16
CA GLY A 50 -8.29 -13.94 4.70
C GLY A 50 -8.62 -12.85 3.67
N TYR A 51 -8.17 -12.95 2.41
CA TYR A 51 -8.43 -11.93 1.40
C TYR A 51 -9.70 -12.20 0.61
N ALA A 52 -10.65 -11.26 0.67
CA ALA A 52 -11.93 -11.40 0.00
C ALA A 52 -11.80 -11.52 -1.53
N GLY A 53 -12.46 -12.51 -2.12
CA GLY A 53 -12.48 -12.74 -3.56
C GLY A 53 -11.21 -13.37 -4.13
N ALA A 54 -10.30 -13.87 -3.27
CA ALA A 54 -9.16 -14.64 -3.74
C ALA A 54 -9.61 -15.96 -4.37
N PRO A 55 -9.03 -16.37 -5.52
CA PRO A 55 -9.25 -17.70 -6.07
C PRO A 55 -8.78 -18.78 -5.09
N ALA A 56 -9.38 -19.97 -5.20
CA ALA A 56 -8.87 -21.12 -4.46
C ALA A 56 -7.45 -21.50 -4.95
N PRO A 57 -6.55 -21.94 -4.06
CA PRO A 57 -5.28 -22.50 -4.47
C PRO A 57 -5.44 -23.77 -5.33
N PRO A 58 -4.48 -24.08 -6.22
CA PRO A 58 -3.22 -23.36 -6.40
C PRO A 58 -3.38 -22.08 -7.24
N LEU A 59 -2.68 -21.01 -6.85
CA LEU A 59 -2.67 -19.76 -7.62
C LEU A 59 -1.28 -19.11 -7.62
N VAL A 60 -0.92 -18.42 -8.70
CA VAL A 60 0.30 -17.60 -8.76
C VAL A 60 0.10 -16.34 -7.92
N ALA A 61 1.02 -16.10 -7.00
CA ALA A 61 0.98 -15.00 -6.05
C ALA A 61 1.37 -13.65 -6.70
N GLY A 62 1.17 -12.57 -5.92
CA GLY A 62 1.65 -11.22 -6.26
C GLY A 62 0.64 -10.33 -6.96
N ARG A 63 0.76 -9.01 -6.69
CA ARG A 63 -0.18 -7.99 -7.18
C ARG A 63 0.47 -6.87 -7.95
N GLU A 64 1.75 -6.62 -7.72
CA GLU A 64 2.50 -5.58 -8.41
C GLU A 64 3.90 -6.07 -8.76
N PHE A 65 4.44 -5.48 -9.81
CA PHE A 65 5.70 -5.90 -10.39
C PHE A 65 6.38 -4.75 -11.14
N SER A 66 7.65 -4.95 -11.45
CA SER A 66 8.35 -4.30 -12.56
C SER A 66 8.91 -5.37 -13.50
N GLY A 67 9.15 -4.97 -14.72
CA GLY A 67 9.69 -5.84 -15.75
C GLY A 67 9.87 -5.12 -17.08
N THR A 68 10.09 -5.89 -18.14
CA THR A 68 10.22 -5.38 -19.49
C THR A 68 9.11 -5.90 -20.40
N LEU A 69 8.52 -5.02 -21.19
CA LEU A 69 7.58 -5.44 -22.24
C LEU A 69 8.30 -6.33 -23.25
N GLN A 70 7.80 -7.54 -23.47
CA GLN A 70 8.40 -8.50 -24.40
C GLN A 70 8.48 -7.95 -25.83
N SER A 71 7.51 -7.12 -26.21
CA SER A 71 7.41 -6.58 -27.59
C SER A 71 8.34 -5.41 -27.90
N THR A 72 8.71 -4.60 -26.88
CA THR A 72 9.48 -3.34 -27.08
C THR A 72 10.71 -3.23 -26.22
N SER A 73 10.89 -4.12 -25.23
CA SER A 73 11.94 -4.06 -24.19
C SER A 73 11.86 -2.80 -23.32
N GLU A 74 10.75 -2.07 -23.33
CA GLU A 74 10.53 -0.94 -22.44
C GLU A 74 10.35 -1.43 -20.98
N ARG A 75 10.98 -0.74 -20.04
CA ARG A 75 10.81 -1.01 -18.62
C ARG A 75 9.48 -0.47 -18.13
N VAL A 76 8.69 -1.35 -17.54
CA VAL A 76 7.35 -1.03 -17.02
C VAL A 76 7.18 -1.50 -15.58
N MET A 77 6.37 -0.80 -14.83
CA MET A 77 5.80 -1.25 -13.58
C MET A 77 4.29 -1.44 -13.75
N GLY A 78 3.70 -2.36 -13.00
CA GLY A 78 2.30 -2.67 -13.21
C GLY A 78 1.58 -3.21 -11.98
N TYR A 79 0.25 -3.18 -12.08
CA TYR A 79 -0.66 -3.73 -11.09
C TYR A 79 -1.58 -4.76 -11.73
N LEU A 80 -1.78 -5.86 -11.03
CA LEU A 80 -2.81 -6.85 -11.35
C LEU A 80 -3.35 -7.46 -10.05
N GLN A 81 -4.44 -8.19 -10.15
CA GLN A 81 -5.07 -8.74 -8.96
C GLN A 81 -4.30 -9.96 -8.41
N TRP A 82 -3.74 -10.79 -9.30
CA TRP A 82 -3.00 -12.02 -9.02
C TRP A 82 -1.97 -12.28 -10.11
N GLY A 83 -0.90 -13.01 -9.79
CA GLY A 83 0.02 -13.52 -10.81
C GLY A 83 1.25 -12.64 -11.07
N ALA A 84 1.55 -11.67 -10.21
CA ALA A 84 2.68 -10.76 -10.40
C ALA A 84 4.06 -11.38 -10.10
N PHE A 85 4.11 -12.44 -9.28
CA PHE A 85 5.39 -13.04 -8.90
C PHE A 85 5.73 -14.21 -9.82
N ALA A 86 6.05 -13.89 -11.07
CA ALA A 86 6.35 -14.83 -12.14
C ALA A 86 7.31 -14.22 -13.17
N GLU A 87 8.08 -15.06 -13.86
CA GLU A 87 8.97 -14.63 -14.96
C GLU A 87 8.23 -14.06 -16.16
N GLN A 88 6.97 -14.46 -16.37
CA GLN A 88 6.13 -13.95 -17.47
C GLN A 88 4.75 -13.58 -16.92
N ILE A 89 4.33 -12.37 -17.24
CA ILE A 89 3.13 -11.75 -16.65
C ILE A 89 2.24 -11.23 -17.79
N ALA A 90 0.99 -11.73 -17.86
CA ALA A 90 -0.03 -11.21 -18.76
C ALA A 90 -0.69 -9.97 -18.11
N ALA A 91 -0.38 -8.78 -18.58
CA ALA A 91 -0.80 -7.53 -17.97
C ALA A 91 -1.76 -6.70 -18.84
N ASN A 92 -2.73 -6.05 -18.19
CA ASN A 92 -3.58 -5.06 -18.86
C ASN A 92 -2.76 -3.77 -19.10
N PRO A 93 -2.64 -3.27 -20.36
CA PRO A 93 -1.89 -2.06 -20.66
C PRO A 93 -2.39 -0.82 -19.91
N ASP A 94 -3.67 -0.75 -19.53
CA ASP A 94 -4.22 0.36 -18.75
C ASP A 94 -3.69 0.44 -17.30
N LEU A 95 -3.05 -0.63 -16.85
CA LEU A 95 -2.45 -0.77 -15.51
C LEU A 95 -0.93 -0.99 -15.60
N LEU A 96 -0.32 -0.54 -16.68
CA LEU A 96 1.12 -0.48 -16.90
C LEU A 96 1.58 0.97 -16.99
N TRP A 97 2.68 1.27 -16.31
CA TRP A 97 3.29 2.60 -16.30
C TRP A 97 4.80 2.47 -16.54
N PRO A 98 5.45 3.45 -17.22
CA PRO A 98 6.88 3.41 -17.41
C PRO A 98 7.63 3.51 -16.08
N VAL A 99 8.70 2.72 -15.93
CA VAL A 99 9.65 2.89 -14.82
C VAL A 99 10.57 4.06 -15.16
N PRO A 100 10.73 5.08 -14.28
CA PRO A 100 11.68 6.17 -14.49
C PRO A 100 13.09 5.65 -14.76
N ALA A 101 13.84 6.32 -15.61
CA ALA A 101 15.15 5.84 -16.08
C ALA A 101 16.18 5.69 -14.94
N ASP A 102 16.09 6.53 -13.92
CA ASP A 102 16.96 6.55 -12.74
C ASP A 102 16.50 5.63 -11.59
N TRP A 103 15.37 4.94 -11.76
CA TRP A 103 14.88 3.97 -10.78
C TRP A 103 15.38 2.55 -11.09
N SER A 104 15.65 1.78 -10.04
CA SER A 104 15.86 0.35 -10.17
C SER A 104 14.55 -0.39 -10.46
N ASP A 105 14.64 -1.68 -10.79
CA ASP A 105 13.45 -2.51 -11.00
C ASP A 105 12.74 -2.75 -9.66
N GLU A 106 13.46 -2.85 -8.55
CA GLU A 106 12.90 -2.96 -7.22
C GLU A 106 12.11 -1.69 -6.83
N GLU A 107 12.61 -0.51 -7.17
CA GLU A 107 11.88 0.74 -6.98
C GLU A 107 10.63 0.77 -7.85
N GLY A 108 10.71 0.32 -9.10
CA GLY A 108 9.55 0.16 -9.97
C GLY A 108 8.49 -0.76 -9.37
N ALA A 109 8.89 -1.93 -8.87
CA ALA A 109 8.00 -2.89 -8.22
C ALA A 109 7.43 -2.40 -6.87
N ALA A 110 8.06 -1.41 -6.23
CA ALA A 110 7.61 -0.85 -4.97
C ALA A 110 6.54 0.24 -5.12
N PHE A 111 6.26 0.70 -6.34
CA PHE A 111 5.44 1.90 -6.58
C PHE A 111 3.94 1.63 -6.68
N PRO A 112 3.42 0.75 -7.56
CA PRO A 112 2.02 0.78 -7.96
C PRO A 112 1.03 0.72 -6.81
N VAL A 113 1.05 -0.34 -6.00
CA VAL A 113 0.08 -0.50 -4.92
C VAL A 113 0.24 0.59 -3.87
N ASN A 114 1.47 0.92 -3.49
CA ASN A 114 1.73 1.85 -2.39
C ASN A 114 1.30 3.28 -2.74
N TYR A 115 1.73 3.78 -3.90
CA TYR A 115 1.49 5.18 -4.25
C TYR A 115 0.08 5.43 -4.73
N PHE A 116 -0.53 4.50 -5.49
CA PHE A 116 -1.94 4.64 -5.83
C PHE A 116 -2.84 4.52 -4.60
N THR A 117 -2.54 3.63 -3.65
CA THR A 117 -3.30 3.52 -2.39
C THR A 117 -3.16 4.81 -1.57
N ALA A 118 -1.96 5.33 -1.38
CA ALA A 118 -1.72 6.57 -0.65
C ALA A 118 -2.40 7.77 -1.34
N TYR A 119 -2.28 7.89 -2.67
CA TYR A 119 -2.97 8.92 -3.45
C TYR A 119 -4.49 8.88 -3.24
N PHE A 120 -5.08 7.70 -3.41
CA PHE A 120 -6.53 7.56 -3.24
C PHE A 120 -6.98 7.72 -1.79
N ALA A 121 -6.13 7.47 -0.80
CA ALA A 121 -6.43 7.78 0.59
C ALA A 121 -6.55 9.29 0.81
N TYR A 122 -5.63 10.08 0.27
CA TYR A 122 -5.74 11.55 0.27
C TYR A 122 -6.91 12.06 -0.55
N TRP A 123 -7.18 11.46 -1.71
CA TRP A 123 -8.33 11.82 -2.54
C TRP A 123 -9.68 11.57 -1.83
N LYS A 124 -9.86 10.39 -1.22
CA LYS A 124 -11.07 10.11 -0.41
C LYS A 124 -11.13 10.96 0.86
N GLY A 125 -9.98 11.34 1.39
CA GLY A 125 -9.87 12.33 2.47
C GLY A 125 -10.31 13.73 2.06
N GLY A 126 -10.50 14.01 0.76
CA GLY A 126 -10.88 15.32 0.25
C GLY A 126 -9.73 16.32 0.19
N LEU A 127 -8.48 15.84 0.20
CA LEU A 127 -7.28 16.68 0.24
C LEU A 127 -6.61 16.82 -1.15
N ILE A 128 -6.76 15.83 -2.03
CA ILE A 128 -6.36 15.94 -3.43
C ILE A 128 -7.38 16.82 -4.18
N GLY A 129 -6.87 17.82 -4.91
CA GLY A 129 -7.70 18.78 -5.65
C GLY A 129 -8.26 19.94 -4.80
N ASN A 130 -7.92 19.99 -3.51
CA ASN A 130 -8.30 21.06 -2.59
C ASN A 130 -7.10 21.55 -1.76
N PRO A 131 -6.22 22.38 -2.35
CA PRO A 131 -4.97 22.78 -1.71
C PRO A 131 -5.17 23.57 -0.41
N ASP A 132 -6.26 24.32 -0.27
CA ASP A 132 -6.52 25.09 0.94
C ASP A 132 -6.96 24.19 2.10
N ALA A 133 -7.78 23.15 1.81
CA ALA A 133 -8.12 22.16 2.81
C ALA A 133 -6.88 21.32 3.20
N ALA A 134 -6.02 20.97 2.24
CA ALA A 134 -4.83 20.16 2.48
C ALA A 134 -3.82 20.87 3.41
N ARG A 135 -3.50 22.13 3.15
CA ARG A 135 -2.49 22.90 3.92
C ARG A 135 -2.80 23.05 5.41
N ASN A 136 -4.05 22.92 5.81
CA ASN A 136 -4.48 23.03 7.19
C ASN A 136 -4.93 21.68 7.79
N ALA A 137 -4.82 20.59 7.02
CA ALA A 137 -5.29 19.28 7.44
C ALA A 137 -4.28 18.56 8.32
N ARG A 138 -4.76 17.89 9.34
CA ARG A 138 -4.04 16.93 10.18
C ARG A 138 -4.39 15.52 9.74
N VAL A 139 -3.39 14.69 9.46
CA VAL A 139 -3.58 13.33 8.95
C VAL A 139 -2.86 12.32 9.84
N LEU A 140 -3.59 11.38 10.43
CA LEU A 140 -3.03 10.24 11.15
C LEU A 140 -2.85 9.07 10.18
N ILE A 141 -1.63 8.53 10.10
CA ILE A 141 -1.26 7.40 9.24
C ILE A 141 -0.85 6.22 10.11
N HIS A 142 -1.65 5.16 10.12
CA HIS A 142 -1.26 3.93 10.80
C HIS A 142 -0.21 3.15 9.98
N ALA A 143 0.64 2.39 10.69
CA ALA A 143 1.76 1.65 10.08
C ALA A 143 2.62 2.52 9.14
N VAL A 144 2.93 3.74 9.58
CA VAL A 144 3.57 4.80 8.78
C VAL A 144 4.93 4.40 8.18
N ALA A 145 5.61 3.42 8.78
CA ALA A 145 6.88 2.91 8.31
C ALA A 145 6.78 1.79 7.25
N GLY A 146 5.57 1.37 6.87
CA GLY A 146 5.31 0.39 5.81
C GLY A 146 5.31 1.03 4.42
N GLY A 147 5.09 0.21 3.39
CA GLY A 147 5.12 0.68 2.00
C GLY A 147 4.13 1.81 1.71
N VAL A 148 2.84 1.62 2.03
CA VAL A 148 1.82 2.69 1.85
C VAL A 148 2.10 3.88 2.77
N GLY A 149 2.56 3.64 4.01
CA GLY A 149 2.87 4.71 4.97
C GLY A 149 3.97 5.64 4.47
N THR A 150 5.09 5.09 3.97
CA THR A 150 6.20 5.89 3.43
C THR A 150 5.81 6.66 2.17
N ALA A 151 4.96 6.09 1.32
CA ALA A 151 4.38 6.78 0.17
C ALA A 151 3.43 7.91 0.60
N ALA A 152 2.58 7.65 1.62
CA ALA A 152 1.66 8.64 2.15
C ALA A 152 2.40 9.84 2.77
N VAL A 153 3.52 9.61 3.46
CA VAL A 153 4.34 10.70 4.02
C VAL A 153 4.92 11.57 2.92
N GLN A 154 5.43 10.99 1.82
CA GLN A 154 5.95 11.78 0.70
C GLN A 154 4.86 12.61 0.02
N ILE A 155 3.69 12.01 -0.26
CA ILE A 155 2.54 12.73 -0.84
C ILE A 155 2.04 13.80 0.14
N GLY A 156 1.91 13.48 1.43
CA GLY A 156 1.46 14.43 2.44
C GLY A 156 2.35 15.66 2.57
N LYS A 157 3.68 15.47 2.44
CA LYS A 157 4.64 16.58 2.39
C LYS A 157 4.37 17.51 1.21
N LEU A 158 4.06 16.96 0.03
CA LEU A 158 3.72 17.76 -1.17
C LEU A 158 2.41 18.52 -1.01
N LEU A 159 1.45 17.93 -0.32
CA LEU A 159 0.16 18.56 -0.04
C LEU A 159 0.23 19.59 1.10
N GLY A 160 1.33 19.61 1.88
CA GLY A 160 1.51 20.49 3.02
C GLY A 160 0.64 20.11 4.23
N VAL A 161 0.25 18.84 4.37
CA VAL A 161 -0.54 18.37 5.52
C VAL A 161 0.34 18.14 6.75
N GLU A 162 -0.21 18.35 7.93
CA GLU A 162 0.42 18.01 9.20
C GLU A 162 0.22 16.51 9.46
N MET A 163 1.31 15.75 9.51
CA MET A 163 1.26 14.29 9.56
C MET A 163 1.64 13.72 10.92
N TYR A 164 0.79 12.82 11.41
CA TYR A 164 0.96 11.99 12.59
C TYR A 164 1.08 10.54 12.13
N GLY A 165 2.08 9.80 12.63
CA GLY A 165 2.30 8.43 12.16
C GLY A 165 2.52 7.45 13.29
N THR A 166 1.84 6.29 13.25
CA THR A 166 2.05 5.24 14.25
C THR A 166 3.02 4.17 13.73
N SER A 167 3.92 3.72 14.61
CA SER A 167 4.82 2.60 14.38
C SER A 167 5.11 1.85 15.68
N SER A 168 5.71 0.67 15.59
CA SER A 168 6.11 -0.15 16.74
C SER A 168 7.53 0.12 17.24
N SER A 169 8.28 1.03 16.61
CA SER A 169 9.71 1.24 16.85
C SER A 169 10.09 2.70 16.63
N GLU A 170 10.85 3.26 17.58
CA GLU A 170 11.43 4.62 17.45
C GLU A 170 12.37 4.69 16.25
N GLU A 171 13.21 3.68 16.03
CA GLU A 171 14.12 3.63 14.89
C GLU A 171 13.37 3.81 13.57
N LYS A 172 12.23 3.11 13.41
CA LYS A 172 11.39 3.27 12.22
C LYS A 172 10.79 4.67 12.11
N LEU A 173 10.33 5.23 13.22
CA LEU A 173 9.80 6.59 13.25
C LEU A 173 10.85 7.61 12.85
N ASP A 174 12.08 7.49 13.35
CA ASP A 174 13.18 8.40 13.00
C ASP A 174 13.56 8.32 11.51
N ARG A 175 13.45 7.13 10.91
CA ARG A 175 13.63 6.99 9.46
C ARG A 175 12.53 7.67 8.67
N VAL A 176 11.26 7.54 9.12
CA VAL A 176 10.11 8.17 8.45
C VAL A 176 10.12 9.70 8.63
N LYS A 177 10.58 10.22 9.78
CA LYS A 177 10.79 11.66 9.98
C LYS A 177 11.69 12.28 8.91
N LYS A 178 12.71 11.54 8.45
CA LYS A 178 13.59 11.99 7.35
C LYS A 178 12.85 12.12 6.01
N LEU A 179 11.72 11.43 5.83
CA LEU A 179 10.86 11.56 4.66
C LEU A 179 9.89 12.75 4.76
N GLY A 180 9.69 13.30 5.97
CA GLY A 180 8.81 14.43 6.22
C GLY A 180 7.69 14.20 7.24
N LEU A 181 7.66 13.07 7.96
CA LEU A 181 6.72 12.87 9.06
C LEU A 181 7.01 13.88 10.18
N LEU A 182 5.99 14.58 10.65
CA LEU A 182 6.15 15.58 11.70
C LEU A 182 6.06 14.94 13.10
N HIS A 183 5.03 14.16 13.36
CA HIS A 183 4.77 13.56 14.68
C HIS A 183 4.78 12.03 14.60
N GLY A 184 5.77 11.40 15.22
CA GLY A 184 5.86 9.93 15.35
C GLY A 184 5.27 9.46 16.67
N ILE A 185 4.44 8.41 16.65
CA ILE A 185 3.80 7.81 17.81
C ILE A 185 4.18 6.34 17.88
N ASN A 186 4.93 5.97 18.92
CA ASN A 186 5.24 4.56 19.20
C ASN A 186 4.09 3.92 19.99
N TYR A 187 3.24 3.17 19.30
CA TYR A 187 2.06 2.56 19.91
C TYR A 187 2.37 1.43 20.92
N LYS A 188 3.62 1.00 21.03
CA LYS A 188 4.06 0.08 22.09
C LYS A 188 4.34 0.79 23.41
N GLN A 189 4.57 2.09 23.38
CA GLN A 189 4.90 2.90 24.55
C GLN A 189 3.72 3.73 25.05
N GLN A 190 2.79 4.09 24.17
CA GLN A 190 1.63 4.92 24.52
C GLN A 190 0.40 4.59 23.65
N ASP A 191 -0.78 4.87 24.18
CA ASP A 191 -2.02 4.81 23.39
C ASP A 191 -2.03 5.96 22.38
N TYR A 192 -2.15 5.64 21.11
CA TYR A 192 -2.12 6.64 20.05
C TYR A 192 -3.29 7.62 20.09
N ARG A 193 -4.43 7.27 20.73
CA ARG A 193 -5.57 8.18 20.92
C ARG A 193 -5.22 9.30 21.89
N GLU A 194 -4.61 8.93 23.01
CA GLU A 194 -4.14 9.91 24.00
C GLU A 194 -3.02 10.79 23.42
N ALA A 195 -2.10 10.18 22.68
CA ALA A 195 -1.05 10.93 21.97
C ALA A 195 -1.64 11.94 20.98
N ILE A 196 -2.63 11.54 20.16
CA ILE A 196 -3.30 12.46 19.22
C ILE A 196 -4.02 13.57 19.98
N LYS A 197 -4.75 13.24 21.06
CA LYS A 197 -5.43 14.23 21.87
C LYS A 197 -4.46 15.27 22.44
N GLU A 198 -3.32 14.83 22.96
CA GLU A 198 -2.27 15.72 23.48
C GLU A 198 -1.67 16.59 22.38
N LEU A 199 -1.18 15.97 21.30
CA LEU A 199 -0.50 16.65 20.19
C LEU A 199 -1.39 17.64 19.44
N THR A 200 -2.71 17.42 19.44
CA THR A 200 -3.70 18.30 18.78
C THR A 200 -4.43 19.21 19.78
N HIS A 201 -4.02 19.26 21.04
CA HIS A 201 -4.67 20.04 22.11
C HIS A 201 -6.17 19.72 22.26
N GLY A 202 -6.55 18.48 21.99
CA GLY A 202 -7.93 17.99 22.08
C GLY A 202 -8.76 18.07 20.80
N ASP A 203 -8.30 18.77 19.76
CA ASP A 203 -9.04 18.96 18.51
C ASP A 203 -9.20 17.68 17.69
N GLY A 204 -8.18 16.81 17.68
CA GLY A 204 -8.12 15.63 16.84
C GLY A 204 -7.61 15.92 15.42
N VAL A 205 -7.73 14.92 14.53
CA VAL A 205 -7.24 14.96 13.15
C VAL A 205 -8.39 14.98 12.13
N ASP A 206 -8.12 15.53 10.94
CA ASP A 206 -9.11 15.58 9.83
C ASP A 206 -9.33 14.23 9.18
N VAL A 207 -8.23 13.48 8.97
CA VAL A 207 -8.26 12.22 8.25
C VAL A 207 -7.41 11.18 8.98
N VAL A 208 -7.92 9.95 9.05
CA VAL A 208 -7.15 8.79 9.51
C VAL A 208 -7.01 7.79 8.36
N PHE A 209 -5.79 7.38 8.06
CA PHE A 209 -5.48 6.28 7.15
C PHE A 209 -5.41 4.98 7.97
N GLU A 210 -6.46 4.17 7.87
CA GLU A 210 -6.70 3.00 8.69
C GLU A 210 -6.55 1.71 7.88
N MET A 211 -5.61 0.86 8.31
CA MET A 211 -5.34 -0.43 7.69
C MET A 211 -5.24 -1.58 8.71
N LEU A 212 -5.42 -1.28 10.00
CA LEU A 212 -5.27 -2.27 11.07
C LEU A 212 -6.50 -3.17 11.20
N GLY A 213 -7.70 -2.59 11.09
CA GLY A 213 -8.96 -3.32 11.29
C GLY A 213 -9.25 -3.62 12.77
N GLY A 214 -10.18 -4.53 13.02
CA GLY A 214 -10.59 -4.88 14.36
C GLY A 214 -11.09 -3.66 15.16
N GLU A 215 -10.70 -3.56 16.41
CA GLU A 215 -11.06 -2.43 17.28
C GLU A 215 -10.46 -1.09 16.84
N HIS A 216 -9.40 -1.13 15.98
CA HIS A 216 -8.70 0.08 15.57
C HIS A 216 -9.56 1.00 14.70
N THR A 217 -10.51 0.46 13.93
CA THR A 217 -11.43 1.30 13.15
C THR A 217 -12.26 2.22 14.06
N ALA A 218 -12.81 1.70 15.15
CA ALA A 218 -13.54 2.51 16.14
C ALA A 218 -12.59 3.49 16.88
N LYS A 219 -11.42 3.01 17.28
CA LYS A 219 -10.40 3.85 17.93
C LYS A 219 -9.96 5.01 17.02
N SER A 220 -9.85 4.77 15.71
CA SER A 220 -9.51 5.79 14.70
C SER A 220 -10.58 6.87 14.60
N VAL A 221 -11.87 6.52 14.70
CA VAL A 221 -12.95 7.53 14.76
C VAL A 221 -12.82 8.43 15.99
N HIS A 222 -12.38 7.89 17.14
CA HIS A 222 -12.14 8.70 18.33
C HIS A 222 -10.99 9.71 18.17
N CYS A 223 -10.03 9.45 17.28
CA CYS A 223 -8.96 10.39 16.95
C CYS A 223 -9.40 11.56 16.07
N LEU A 224 -10.57 11.46 15.41
CA LEU A 224 -11.06 12.50 14.51
C LEU A 224 -11.53 13.74 15.27
N ARG A 225 -11.33 14.89 14.65
CA ARG A 225 -12.11 16.10 14.96
C ARG A 225 -13.52 15.98 14.38
N ASP A 226 -14.37 16.99 14.64
CA ASP A 226 -15.69 17.05 14.02
C ASP A 226 -15.58 17.12 12.49
N PHE A 227 -16.48 16.40 11.80
CA PHE A 227 -16.52 16.23 10.34
C PHE A 227 -15.31 15.52 9.72
N GLY A 228 -14.46 14.88 10.55
CA GLY A 228 -13.31 14.10 10.10
C GLY A 228 -13.68 12.80 9.39
N ARG A 229 -12.70 12.18 8.76
CA ARG A 229 -12.88 10.98 7.91
C ARG A 229 -11.88 9.88 8.25
N VAL A 230 -12.35 8.64 8.38
CA VAL A 230 -11.49 7.45 8.40
C VAL A 230 -11.49 6.81 7.02
N ILE A 231 -10.32 6.59 6.45
CA ILE A 231 -10.14 5.88 5.17
C ILE A 231 -9.63 4.48 5.47
N VAL A 232 -10.50 3.49 5.35
CA VAL A 232 -10.19 2.08 5.63
C VAL A 232 -9.74 1.39 4.34
N TYR A 233 -8.49 0.89 4.31
CA TYR A 233 -7.93 0.23 3.12
C TYR A 233 -7.27 -1.12 3.43
N GLY A 234 -7.41 -1.63 4.64
CA GLY A 234 -6.87 -2.92 5.06
C GLY A 234 -7.51 -3.44 6.33
N SER A 235 -7.05 -4.63 6.74
CA SER A 235 -7.42 -5.27 8.01
C SER A 235 -6.25 -6.16 8.49
N ALA A 236 -5.13 -5.51 8.84
CA ALA A 236 -3.88 -6.21 9.17
C ALA A 236 -3.98 -7.11 10.41
N THR A 237 -4.89 -6.81 11.33
CA THR A 237 -5.14 -7.67 12.49
C THR A 237 -5.89 -8.96 12.12
N GLY A 238 -6.51 -9.01 10.93
CA GLY A 238 -7.39 -10.11 10.54
C GLY A 238 -8.68 -10.22 11.37
N GLN A 239 -8.91 -9.27 12.28
CA GLN A 239 -10.03 -9.30 13.20
C GLN A 239 -11.21 -8.48 12.67
N ASN A 240 -12.42 -8.98 12.89
CA ASN A 240 -13.63 -8.21 12.67
C ASN A 240 -13.73 -7.11 13.72
N GLY A 241 -14.05 -5.89 13.28
CA GLY A 241 -14.31 -4.75 14.16
C GLY A 241 -15.80 -4.46 14.27
N ALA A 242 -16.18 -3.87 15.39
CA ALA A 242 -17.49 -3.28 15.57
C ALA A 242 -17.36 -1.76 15.63
N LEU A 243 -18.20 -1.05 14.89
CA LEU A 243 -18.29 0.40 14.92
C LEU A 243 -19.69 0.80 15.41
N ASP A 244 -19.75 1.46 16.57
CA ASP A 244 -20.99 2.04 17.04
C ASP A 244 -21.33 3.28 16.21
N PRO A 245 -22.42 3.28 15.44
CA PRO A 245 -22.76 4.42 14.59
C PRO A 245 -23.00 5.72 15.36
N ARG A 246 -23.27 5.64 16.67
CA ARG A 246 -23.44 6.82 17.54
C ARG A 246 -22.21 7.72 17.58
N ILE A 247 -21.01 7.14 17.49
CA ILE A 247 -19.78 7.94 17.48
C ILE A 247 -19.61 8.70 16.16
N LEU A 248 -20.21 8.23 15.07
CA LEU A 248 -20.16 8.92 13.76
C LEU A 248 -21.07 10.15 13.77
N TYR A 249 -22.36 9.99 14.11
CA TYR A 249 -23.26 11.14 14.09
C TYR A 249 -22.93 12.17 15.17
N ALA A 250 -22.40 11.75 16.33
CA ALA A 250 -21.99 12.67 17.39
C ALA A 250 -20.87 13.64 16.96
N LYS A 251 -20.03 13.24 15.99
CA LYS A 251 -18.95 14.06 15.42
C LYS A 251 -19.23 14.55 14.00
N GLY A 252 -20.35 14.15 13.38
CA GLY A 252 -20.55 14.35 11.94
C GLY A 252 -19.47 13.64 11.08
N ALA A 253 -18.82 12.63 11.65
CA ALA A 253 -17.70 11.93 11.02
C ALA A 253 -18.16 10.90 10.00
N SER A 254 -17.24 10.46 9.12
CA SER A 254 -17.52 9.43 8.13
C SER A 254 -16.41 8.38 8.03
N VAL A 255 -16.78 7.17 7.58
CA VAL A 255 -15.85 6.08 7.30
C VAL A 255 -15.98 5.71 5.82
N HIS A 256 -14.87 5.72 5.10
CA HIS A 256 -14.80 5.45 3.68
C HIS A 256 -13.93 4.22 3.40
N GLY A 257 -14.48 3.23 2.69
CA GLY A 257 -13.69 2.12 2.19
C GLY A 257 -12.84 2.53 0.99
N LEU A 258 -11.61 2.04 0.95
CA LEU A 258 -10.70 2.15 -0.19
C LEU A 258 -10.18 0.76 -0.55
N TRP A 259 -10.49 0.30 -1.74
CA TRP A 259 -9.98 -0.96 -2.27
C TRP A 259 -9.42 -0.72 -3.69
N LEU A 260 -8.10 -0.77 -3.81
CA LEU A 260 -7.41 -0.46 -5.08
C LEU A 260 -7.89 -1.36 -6.21
N THR A 261 -8.14 -2.64 -5.94
CA THR A 261 -8.70 -3.59 -6.94
C THR A 261 -10.04 -3.11 -7.52
N TYR A 262 -10.85 -2.43 -6.73
CA TYR A 262 -12.11 -1.87 -7.22
C TYR A 262 -11.89 -0.57 -7.99
N LEU A 263 -11.00 0.30 -7.48
CA LEU A 263 -10.67 1.57 -8.14
C LEU A 263 -9.95 1.36 -9.47
N SER A 264 -9.11 0.34 -9.58
CA SER A 264 -8.38 0.02 -10.81
C SER A 264 -9.27 -0.35 -12.01
N LYS A 265 -10.54 -0.68 -11.76
CA LYS A 265 -11.54 -0.91 -12.81
C LYS A 265 -12.04 0.41 -13.44
N ASN A 266 -11.80 1.55 -12.79
CA ASN A 266 -12.13 2.86 -13.32
C ASN A 266 -10.91 3.49 -13.98
N GLN A 267 -10.77 3.29 -15.28
CA GLN A 267 -9.64 3.75 -16.07
C GLN A 267 -9.43 5.27 -15.96
N GLY A 268 -10.51 6.06 -15.97
CA GLY A 268 -10.42 7.52 -15.85
C GLY A 268 -9.81 7.97 -14.50
N LEU A 269 -10.19 7.34 -13.40
CA LEU A 269 -9.59 7.62 -12.09
C LEU A 269 -8.11 7.22 -12.05
N MET A 270 -7.75 6.08 -12.61
CA MET A 270 -6.36 5.62 -12.65
C MET A 270 -5.49 6.55 -13.50
N GLN A 271 -5.98 7.01 -14.65
CA GLN A 271 -5.28 7.97 -15.51
C GLN A 271 -5.11 9.33 -14.83
N GLN A 272 -6.13 9.84 -14.14
CA GLN A 272 -6.04 11.08 -13.38
C GLN A 272 -5.00 10.96 -12.25
N ALA A 273 -5.02 9.88 -11.50
CA ALA A 273 -4.06 9.63 -10.44
C ALA A 273 -2.63 9.52 -11.01
N TRP A 274 -2.45 8.76 -12.09
CA TRP A 274 -1.15 8.62 -12.74
C TRP A 274 -0.60 9.95 -13.26
N LYS A 275 -1.44 10.77 -13.90
CA LYS A 275 -1.03 12.10 -14.37
C LYS A 275 -0.43 12.95 -13.27
N GLN A 276 -1.01 12.92 -12.08
CA GLN A 276 -0.50 13.70 -10.95
C GLN A 276 0.74 13.04 -10.33
N LEU A 277 0.72 11.74 -10.12
CA LEU A 277 1.85 10.99 -9.57
C LEU A 277 3.08 11.08 -10.46
N SER A 278 2.92 10.91 -11.78
CA SER A 278 4.03 11.01 -12.75
C SER A 278 4.62 12.43 -12.82
N GLY A 279 3.81 13.47 -12.64
CA GLY A 279 4.31 14.84 -12.50
C GLY A 279 5.23 14.98 -11.29
N TRP A 280 4.80 14.53 -10.12
CA TRP A 280 5.62 14.56 -8.90
C TRP A 280 6.87 13.68 -8.97
N ILE A 281 6.81 12.56 -9.71
CA ILE A 281 8.00 11.74 -9.99
C ILE A 281 9.00 12.53 -10.85
N ALA A 282 8.53 13.14 -11.95
CA ALA A 282 9.39 13.92 -12.85
C ALA A 282 10.06 15.13 -12.17
N GLU A 283 9.41 15.69 -11.14
CA GLU A 283 9.95 16.75 -10.29
C GLU A 283 10.90 16.22 -9.20
N GLY A 284 11.10 14.91 -9.10
CA GLY A 284 11.97 14.27 -8.11
C GLY A 284 11.39 14.23 -6.68
N HIS A 285 10.10 14.45 -6.53
CA HIS A 285 9.44 14.52 -5.22
C HIS A 285 9.06 13.16 -4.66
N LEU A 286 8.83 12.17 -5.52
CA LEU A 286 8.44 10.82 -5.12
C LEU A 286 9.52 9.81 -5.52
N ARG A 287 9.94 8.99 -4.56
CA ARG A 287 10.79 7.84 -4.80
C ARG A 287 10.44 6.69 -3.86
N PRO A 288 10.20 5.48 -4.36
CA PRO A 288 9.84 4.35 -3.52
C PRO A 288 10.93 4.00 -2.50
N VAL A 289 10.49 3.61 -1.31
CA VAL A 289 11.39 3.18 -0.24
C VAL A 289 11.45 1.66 -0.24
N VAL A 290 12.49 1.10 -0.83
CA VAL A 290 12.78 -0.35 -0.76
C VAL A 290 13.48 -0.64 0.56
N GLY A 291 12.89 -1.50 1.36
CA GLY A 291 13.38 -1.83 2.70
C GLY A 291 14.18 -3.11 2.77
N ALA A 292 13.80 -4.10 1.97
CA ALA A 292 14.48 -5.38 1.86
C ALA A 292 14.18 -6.03 0.51
N THR A 293 15.14 -6.79 0.01
CA THR A 293 15.01 -7.55 -1.24
C THR A 293 15.38 -9.01 -0.98
N PHE A 294 14.60 -9.92 -1.54
CA PHE A 294 14.79 -11.36 -1.44
C PHE A 294 14.69 -12.00 -2.82
N PRO A 295 15.48 -13.03 -3.13
CA PRO A 295 15.20 -13.85 -4.30
C PRO A 295 13.85 -14.57 -4.15
N LEU A 296 13.21 -14.89 -5.27
CA LEU A 296 11.88 -15.51 -5.30
C LEU A 296 11.82 -16.80 -4.45
N GLU A 297 12.90 -17.56 -4.40
CA GLU A 297 13.05 -18.80 -3.61
C GLU A 297 12.99 -18.56 -2.09
N GLN A 298 13.25 -17.34 -1.64
CA GLN A 298 13.18 -16.92 -0.24
C GLN A 298 11.87 -16.19 0.11
N ALA A 299 10.83 -16.34 -0.70
CA ALA A 299 9.55 -15.65 -0.50
C ALA A 299 8.95 -15.91 0.89
N ALA A 300 9.11 -17.11 1.44
CA ALA A 300 8.61 -17.43 2.78
C ALA A 300 9.27 -16.54 3.87
N ASP A 301 10.58 -16.28 3.76
CA ASP A 301 11.29 -15.39 4.70
C ASP A 301 10.85 -13.93 4.54
N ALA A 302 10.65 -13.50 3.30
CA ALA A 302 10.14 -12.17 2.99
C ALA A 302 8.73 -11.94 3.57
N TYR A 303 7.85 -12.93 3.45
CA TYR A 303 6.51 -12.89 4.04
C TYR A 303 6.55 -12.88 5.57
N ARG A 304 7.45 -13.69 6.20
CA ARG A 304 7.64 -13.68 7.66
C ARG A 304 8.14 -12.32 8.15
N LEU A 305 9.09 -11.69 7.44
CA LEU A 305 9.57 -10.33 7.77
C LEU A 305 8.41 -9.34 7.86
N MET A 306 7.47 -9.39 6.90
CA MET A 306 6.29 -8.52 6.90
C MET A 306 5.28 -8.91 7.97
N LYS A 307 4.99 -10.21 8.14
CA LYS A 307 4.07 -10.72 9.16
C LYS A 307 4.49 -10.32 10.57
N ASP A 308 5.79 -10.37 10.85
CA ASP A 308 6.37 -9.95 12.13
C ASP A 308 6.42 -8.42 12.30
N GLY A 309 6.00 -7.65 11.31
CA GLY A 309 6.05 -6.20 11.33
C GLY A 309 7.48 -5.65 11.45
N LYS A 310 8.49 -6.39 10.99
CA LYS A 310 9.91 -6.00 11.07
C LYS A 310 10.38 -5.18 9.86
N ASN A 311 9.60 -5.16 8.77
CA ASN A 311 9.93 -4.42 7.56
C ASN A 311 9.92 -2.90 7.78
N PHE A 312 10.69 -2.21 6.94
CA PHE A 312 10.61 -0.76 6.72
C PHE A 312 10.43 -0.53 5.21
N GLY A 313 9.49 0.33 4.81
CA GLY A 313 9.18 0.48 3.39
C GLY A 313 8.66 -0.80 2.75
N LYS A 314 8.99 -0.99 1.47
CA LYS A 314 8.55 -2.14 0.67
C LYS A 314 9.51 -3.31 0.78
N VAL A 315 8.96 -4.53 0.80
CA VAL A 315 9.70 -5.79 0.63
C VAL A 315 9.52 -6.26 -0.79
N ILE A 316 10.63 -6.60 -1.45
CA ILE A 316 10.67 -6.95 -2.87
C ILE A 316 11.15 -8.38 -3.04
N LEU A 317 10.53 -9.10 -3.97
CA LEU A 317 11.02 -10.36 -4.53
C LEU A 317 11.64 -10.08 -5.90
N THR A 318 12.81 -10.66 -6.16
CA THR A 318 13.47 -10.59 -7.48
C THR A 318 13.44 -11.94 -8.16
N SER A 319 13.17 -11.96 -9.47
CA SER A 319 13.51 -13.11 -10.30
C SER A 319 15.02 -13.25 -10.38
N SER A 320 15.51 -14.46 -10.23
CA SER A 320 16.93 -14.81 -10.32
C SER A 320 17.49 -14.61 -11.72
#